data_0bd812709f44a4db0f38d9fde341abc0
#
_entry.id   0bd812709f44a4db0f38d9fde341abc0
#
_cell.length_a   1.000
_cell.length_b   1.000
_cell.length_c   1.000
_cell.angle_alpha   90.00
_cell.angle_beta   90.00
_cell.angle_gamma   90.00
#
_symmetry.space_group_name_H-M   'P 1'
#
loop_
_entity.id
_entity.type
_entity.pdbx_description
1 polymer ?
#
loop_
_entity_poly.entity_id
_entity_poly.type
_entity_poly.pdbx_seq_one_letter_code
_entity_poly.pdbx_strand_id
1 'polypeptide(L)'
;PTLLFFLGILLAVGSLQAAGQLGQMATFLDNEIGTDTENGVYTIGLIIGLLSAIVDNVPLVAAAIGMYPLEIGGDGFFAQDGLFWQFLAYCAGTGGSALIIGSAAGVAIMGLENIPFFWYLKRISIYAVVGYFFGAVAYIIQTNLIS
;
A
#
# COMPACT_ATOMS: atom_id res chain seq x y z
N PRO A 1 -11.51 15.13 -16.49
CA PRO A 1 -11.74 14.78 -15.07
C PRO A 1 -10.59 13.99 -14.46
N THR A 2 -10.14 12.89 -15.10
CA THR A 2 -9.10 11.99 -14.60
C THR A 2 -7.76 12.66 -14.38
N LEU A 3 -7.29 13.51 -15.30
CA LEU A 3 -6.03 14.24 -15.14
C LEU A 3 -6.06 15.20 -13.95
N LEU A 4 -7.18 15.90 -13.74
CA LEU A 4 -7.35 16.80 -12.60
C LEU A 4 -7.40 16.03 -11.28
N PHE A 5 -7.97 14.83 -11.28
CA PHE A 5 -8.00 13.94 -10.12
C PHE A 5 -6.57 13.51 -9.73
N PHE A 6 -5.79 12.98 -10.67
CA PHE A 6 -4.40 12.61 -10.39
C PHE A 6 -3.52 13.80 -10.01
N LEU A 7 -3.70 14.95 -10.68
CA LEU A 7 -2.99 16.17 -10.32
C LEU A 7 -3.31 16.59 -8.87
N GLY A 8 -4.59 16.54 -8.47
CA GLY A 8 -5.01 16.83 -7.10
C GLY A 8 -4.37 15.91 -6.08
N ILE A 9 -4.32 14.59 -6.35
CA ILE A 9 -3.66 13.61 -5.49
C ILE A 9 -2.17 13.93 -5.35
N LEU A 10 -1.46 14.12 -6.45
CA LEU A 10 -0.02 14.38 -6.44
C LEU A 10 0.31 15.70 -5.73
N LEU A 11 -0.50 16.73 -5.91
CA LEU A 11 -0.33 18.00 -5.19
C LEU A 11 -0.57 17.84 -3.68
N ALA A 12 -1.59 17.08 -3.28
CA ALA A 12 -1.87 16.80 -1.87
C ALA A 12 -0.71 16.04 -1.21
N VAL A 13 -0.23 14.94 -1.84
CA VAL A 13 0.91 14.19 -1.34
C VAL A 13 2.18 15.03 -1.33
N GLY A 14 2.44 15.82 -2.38
CA GLY A 14 3.57 16.76 -2.43
C GLY A 14 3.52 17.82 -1.34
N SER A 15 2.33 18.29 -0.97
CA SER A 15 2.15 19.23 0.14
C SER A 15 2.49 18.60 1.49
N LEU A 16 2.07 17.34 1.73
CA LEU A 16 2.41 16.58 2.93
C LEU A 16 3.93 16.32 3.02
N GLN A 17 4.55 16.00 1.90
CA GLN A 17 6.00 15.83 1.82
C GLN A 17 6.75 17.13 2.11
N ALA A 18 6.35 18.25 1.49
CA ALA A 18 6.94 19.55 1.72
C ALA A 18 6.76 20.04 3.17
N ALA A 19 5.66 19.68 3.82
CA ALA A 19 5.40 19.95 5.23
C ALA A 19 6.20 19.03 6.18
N GLY A 20 6.94 18.04 5.66
CA GLY A 20 7.71 17.09 6.46
C GLY A 20 6.88 16.03 7.17
N GLN A 21 5.57 15.99 6.95
CA GLN A 21 4.66 15.05 7.63
C GLN A 21 4.93 13.60 7.22
N LEU A 22 5.25 13.35 5.95
CA LEU A 22 5.59 12.00 5.49
C LEU A 22 6.89 11.49 6.12
N GLY A 23 7.91 12.35 6.26
CA GLY A 23 9.14 12.02 6.97
C GLY A 23 8.91 11.71 8.46
N GLN A 24 8.01 12.45 9.13
CA GLN A 24 7.64 12.16 10.52
C GLN A 24 6.93 10.81 10.65
N MET A 25 6.05 10.46 9.70
CA MET A 25 5.40 9.15 9.67
C MET A 25 6.41 8.03 9.44
N ALA A 26 7.36 8.20 8.52
CA ALA A 26 8.44 7.24 8.30
C ALA A 26 9.25 7.03 9.58
N THR A 27 9.72 8.11 10.22
CA THR A 27 10.47 8.03 11.47
C THR A 27 9.68 7.33 12.58
N PHE A 28 8.37 7.59 12.66
CA PHE A 28 7.51 6.90 13.63
C PHE A 28 7.45 5.38 13.36
N LEU A 29 7.23 4.98 12.11
CA LEU A 29 7.20 3.57 11.73
C LEU A 29 8.56 2.89 11.96
N ASP A 30 9.65 3.58 11.63
CA ASP A 30 11.01 3.07 11.85
C ASP A 30 11.33 2.87 13.32
N ASN A 31 10.89 3.79 14.18
CA ASN A 31 11.11 3.69 15.64
C ASN A 31 10.28 2.58 16.29
N GLU A 32 9.04 2.37 15.83
CA GLU A 32 8.12 1.38 16.43
C GLU A 32 8.32 -0.04 15.86
N ILE A 33 8.68 -0.15 14.57
CA ILE A 33 8.73 -1.45 13.86
C ILE A 33 10.17 -1.79 13.48
N GLY A 34 10.95 -0.78 13.04
CA GLY A 34 12.29 -0.92 12.50
C GLY A 34 12.31 -1.31 11.02
N THR A 35 13.17 -0.66 10.27
CA THR A 35 13.42 -0.95 8.83
C THR A 35 14.74 -1.66 8.58
N ASP A 36 15.48 -1.95 9.65
CA ASP A 36 16.79 -2.61 9.57
C ASP A 36 16.67 -4.12 9.30
N THR A 37 15.48 -4.68 9.40
CA THR A 37 15.21 -6.11 9.22
C THR A 37 14.16 -6.36 8.16
N GLU A 38 14.28 -7.49 7.44
CA GLU A 38 13.25 -7.91 6.47
C GLU A 38 11.86 -7.99 7.09
N ASN A 39 11.75 -8.50 8.31
CA ASN A 39 10.47 -8.60 9.01
C ASN A 39 9.84 -7.23 9.27
N GLY A 40 10.65 -6.23 9.59
CA GLY A 40 10.19 -4.85 9.75
C GLY A 40 9.66 -4.28 8.44
N VAL A 41 10.42 -4.46 7.36
CA VAL A 41 10.05 -4.04 6.01
C VAL A 41 8.72 -4.70 5.57
N TYR A 42 8.57 -6.01 5.78
CA TYR A 42 7.32 -6.72 5.50
C TYR A 42 6.16 -6.18 6.36
N THR A 43 6.39 -5.93 7.64
CA THR A 43 5.35 -5.42 8.54
C THR A 43 4.87 -4.03 8.10
N ILE A 44 5.78 -3.13 7.73
CA ILE A 44 5.45 -1.80 7.22
C ILE A 44 4.68 -1.92 5.90
N GLY A 45 5.14 -2.75 4.97
CA GLY A 45 4.44 -3.01 3.71
C GLY A 45 3.02 -3.52 3.91
N LEU A 46 2.81 -4.46 4.85
CA LEU A 46 1.48 -4.96 5.21
C LEU A 46 0.58 -3.87 5.80
N ILE A 47 1.09 -3.04 6.69
CA ILE A 47 0.31 -1.94 7.29
C ILE A 47 -0.10 -0.93 6.23
N ILE A 48 0.85 -0.49 5.38
CA ILE A 48 0.57 0.43 4.28
C ILE A 48 -0.46 -0.20 3.33
N GLY A 49 -0.30 -1.48 3.00
CA GLY A 49 -1.24 -2.19 2.14
C GLY A 49 -2.65 -2.31 2.73
N LEU A 50 -2.79 -2.53 4.04
CA LEU A 50 -4.11 -2.52 4.70
C LEU A 50 -4.76 -1.12 4.68
N LEU A 51 -3.97 -0.05 4.76
CA LEU A 51 -4.47 1.31 4.59
C LEU A 51 -5.05 1.53 3.19
N SER A 52 -4.58 0.79 2.18
CA SER A 52 -5.16 0.80 0.82
C SER A 52 -6.63 0.36 0.78
N ALA A 53 -7.13 -0.31 1.79
CA ALA A 53 -8.56 -0.61 1.91
C ALA A 53 -9.43 0.65 2.08
N ILE A 54 -8.85 1.73 2.60
CA ILE A 54 -9.55 3.00 2.90
C ILE A 54 -9.09 4.11 1.95
N VAL A 55 -7.80 4.18 1.71
CA VAL A 55 -7.15 5.18 0.84
C VAL A 55 -6.82 4.52 -0.48
N ASP A 56 -7.19 5.14 -1.59
CA ASP A 56 -6.84 4.62 -2.93
C ASP A 56 -5.33 4.31 -3.00
N ASN A 57 -4.99 3.23 -3.70
CA ASN A 57 -3.61 2.74 -3.80
C ASN A 57 -2.65 3.78 -4.42
N VAL A 58 -3.11 4.61 -5.36
CA VAL A 58 -2.26 5.59 -6.03
C VAL A 58 -1.71 6.65 -5.07
N PRO A 59 -2.54 7.39 -4.28
CA PRO A 59 -2.01 8.33 -3.30
C PRO A 59 -1.19 7.64 -2.21
N LEU A 60 -1.53 6.39 -1.87
CA LEU A 60 -0.82 5.64 -0.83
C LEU A 60 0.61 5.27 -1.26
N VAL A 61 0.77 4.76 -2.49
CA VAL A 61 2.10 4.46 -3.05
C VAL A 61 2.91 5.74 -3.24
N ALA A 62 2.28 6.83 -3.70
CA ALA A 62 2.95 8.13 -3.82
C ALA A 62 3.43 8.65 -2.44
N ALA A 63 2.64 8.47 -1.38
CA ALA A 63 3.05 8.80 -0.01
C ALA A 63 4.20 7.92 0.45
N ALA A 64 4.18 6.61 0.18
CA ALA A 64 5.26 5.69 0.54
C ALA A 64 6.60 6.09 -0.13
N ILE A 65 6.57 6.52 -1.40
CA ILE A 65 7.76 7.06 -2.09
C ILE A 65 8.26 8.37 -1.42
N GLY A 66 7.35 9.16 -0.88
CA GLY A 66 7.70 10.37 -0.13
C GLY A 66 8.24 10.09 1.29
N MET A 67 7.89 8.94 1.87
CA MET A 67 8.37 8.48 3.18
C MET A 67 9.73 7.82 3.07
N TYR A 68 9.90 6.92 2.12
CA TYR A 68 11.09 6.11 1.90
C TYR A 68 11.69 6.44 0.53
N PRO A 69 12.78 7.25 0.48
CA PRO A 69 13.40 7.60 -0.79
C PRO A 69 14.01 6.37 -1.47
N LEU A 70 13.86 6.31 -2.79
CA LEU A 70 14.43 5.25 -3.60
C LEU A 70 15.95 5.35 -3.63
N GLU A 71 16.65 4.31 -3.22
CA GLU A 71 18.10 4.22 -3.28
C GLU A 71 18.56 3.76 -4.67
N ILE A 72 19.08 4.71 -5.47
CA ILE A 72 19.56 4.42 -6.82
C ILE A 72 20.97 3.82 -6.73
N GLY A 73 21.14 2.57 -7.17
CA GLY A 73 22.43 1.86 -7.15
C GLY A 73 22.84 1.29 -5.79
N GLY A 74 21.95 1.27 -4.82
CA GLY A 74 22.11 0.58 -3.54
C GLY A 74 21.64 -0.88 -3.61
N ASP A 75 22.07 -1.68 -2.63
CA ASP A 75 21.67 -3.09 -2.46
C ASP A 75 20.72 -3.26 -1.25
N GLY A 76 20.19 -2.16 -0.70
CA GLY A 76 19.30 -2.16 0.46
C GLY A 76 17.83 -2.53 0.13
N PHE A 77 17.01 -2.65 1.16
CA PHE A 77 15.58 -2.96 1.02
C PHE A 77 14.82 -1.91 0.21
N PHE A 78 15.30 -0.66 0.22
CA PHE A 78 14.72 0.48 -0.51
C PHE A 78 15.42 0.77 -1.84
N ALA A 79 16.32 -0.11 -2.29
CA ALA A 79 16.94 -0.02 -3.60
C ALA A 79 15.92 -0.09 -4.74
N GLN A 80 16.32 0.32 -5.92
CA GLN A 80 15.52 0.08 -7.13
C GLN A 80 15.33 -1.44 -7.29
N ASP A 81 14.08 -1.85 -7.46
CA ASP A 81 13.66 -3.27 -7.45
C ASP A 81 13.92 -4.00 -6.11
N GLY A 82 14.15 -3.24 -5.02
CA GLY A 82 14.33 -3.78 -3.67
C GLY A 82 13.06 -4.42 -3.10
N LEU A 83 13.25 -5.21 -2.06
CA LEU A 83 12.21 -5.99 -1.39
C LEU A 83 10.98 -5.14 -1.01
N PHE A 84 11.22 -3.95 -0.45
CA PHE A 84 10.13 -3.07 0.00
C PHE A 84 9.19 -2.70 -1.14
N TRP A 85 9.73 -2.28 -2.29
CA TRP A 85 8.92 -1.80 -3.42
C TRP A 85 8.13 -2.91 -4.08
N GLN A 86 8.75 -4.08 -4.23
CA GLN A 86 8.07 -5.25 -4.79
C GLN A 86 6.93 -5.72 -3.89
N PHE A 87 7.19 -5.80 -2.59
CA PHE A 87 6.20 -6.21 -1.61
C PHE A 87 5.09 -5.17 -1.44
N LEU A 88 5.45 -3.88 -1.43
CA LEU A 88 4.49 -2.78 -1.37
C LEU A 88 3.55 -2.79 -2.59
N ALA A 89 4.07 -3.07 -3.79
CA ALA A 89 3.25 -3.17 -4.99
C ALA A 89 2.18 -4.27 -4.85
N TYR A 90 2.56 -5.43 -4.31
CA TYR A 90 1.61 -6.48 -3.96
C TYR A 90 0.59 -6.01 -2.91
N CYS A 91 1.07 -5.46 -1.80
CA CYS A 91 0.23 -5.06 -0.66
C CYS A 91 -0.74 -3.94 -1.02
N ALA A 92 -0.29 -2.90 -1.70
CA ALA A 92 -1.13 -1.78 -2.13
C ALA A 92 -2.16 -2.21 -3.19
N GLY A 93 -1.74 -3.06 -4.14
CA GLY A 93 -2.62 -3.55 -5.19
C GLY A 93 -3.73 -4.47 -4.69
N THR A 94 -3.44 -5.34 -3.72
CA THR A 94 -4.40 -6.32 -3.20
C THR A 94 -5.18 -5.82 -1.99
N GLY A 95 -4.55 -5.00 -1.14
CA GLY A 95 -5.16 -4.45 0.09
C GLY A 95 -6.43 -3.64 -0.17
N GLY A 96 -6.48 -2.90 -1.26
CA GLY A 96 -7.66 -2.14 -1.69
C GLY A 96 -8.93 -2.99 -1.87
N SER A 97 -8.78 -4.29 -2.12
CA SER A 97 -9.91 -5.21 -2.24
C SER A 97 -10.57 -5.57 -0.89
N ALA A 98 -9.92 -5.28 0.23
CA ALA A 98 -10.47 -5.55 1.56
C ALA A 98 -11.77 -4.76 1.83
N LEU A 99 -11.84 -3.52 1.30
CA LEU A 99 -13.08 -2.75 1.26
C LEU A 99 -13.36 -2.32 -0.18
N ILE A 100 -14.62 -2.35 -0.60
CA ILE A 100 -14.99 -1.98 -1.99
C ILE A 100 -14.63 -0.53 -2.32
N ILE A 101 -14.53 0.33 -1.30
CA ILE A 101 -14.17 1.75 -1.42
C ILE A 101 -12.66 1.98 -1.55
N GLY A 102 -11.82 0.97 -1.29
CA GLY A 102 -10.37 1.08 -1.34
C GLY A 102 -9.78 1.18 -2.75
N SER A 103 -10.59 1.15 -3.78
CA SER A 103 -10.15 1.36 -5.15
C SER A 103 -11.20 2.08 -5.99
N ALA A 104 -10.75 2.94 -6.91
CA ALA A 104 -11.64 3.63 -7.85
C ALA A 104 -12.47 2.64 -8.69
N ALA A 105 -11.90 1.51 -9.07
CA ALA A 105 -12.60 0.44 -9.79
C ALA A 105 -13.70 -0.20 -8.93
N GLY A 106 -13.44 -0.45 -7.64
CA GLY A 106 -14.42 -0.98 -6.71
C GLY A 106 -15.61 -0.05 -6.52
N VAL A 107 -15.34 1.26 -6.35
CA VAL A 107 -16.39 2.29 -6.26
C VAL A 107 -17.22 2.37 -7.55
N ALA A 108 -16.58 2.29 -8.71
CA ALA A 108 -17.27 2.30 -10.00
C ALA A 108 -18.20 1.09 -10.16
N ILE A 109 -17.73 -0.12 -9.84
CA ILE A 109 -18.53 -1.35 -9.90
C ILE A 109 -19.69 -1.30 -8.87
N MET A 110 -19.43 -0.81 -7.66
CA MET A 110 -20.46 -0.62 -6.64
C MET A 110 -21.61 0.24 -7.16
N GLY A 111 -21.28 1.31 -7.88
CA GLY A 111 -22.27 2.21 -8.48
C GLY A 111 -23.01 1.58 -9.67
N LEU A 112 -22.31 0.88 -10.55
CA LEU A 112 -22.88 0.25 -11.75
C LEU A 112 -23.80 -0.93 -11.42
N GLU A 113 -23.37 -1.79 -10.50
CA GLU A 113 -24.08 -3.02 -10.13
C GLU A 113 -24.98 -2.83 -8.91
N ASN A 114 -25.11 -1.60 -8.38
CA ASN A 114 -25.89 -1.28 -7.19
C ASN A 114 -25.57 -2.18 -5.99
N ILE A 115 -24.30 -2.49 -5.78
CA ILE A 115 -23.83 -3.34 -4.68
C ILE A 115 -23.82 -2.52 -3.38
N PRO A 116 -24.59 -2.87 -2.34
CA PRO A 116 -24.53 -2.16 -1.06
C PRO A 116 -23.18 -2.40 -0.36
N PHE A 117 -22.56 -1.35 0.17
CA PHE A 117 -21.30 -1.42 0.91
C PHE A 117 -21.30 -2.50 2.01
N PHE A 118 -22.35 -2.54 2.83
CA PHE A 118 -22.48 -3.52 3.92
C PHE A 118 -22.65 -4.97 3.43
N TRP A 119 -23.20 -5.18 2.23
CA TRP A 119 -23.26 -6.50 1.62
C TRP A 119 -21.86 -6.97 1.24
N TYR A 120 -21.08 -6.12 0.58
CA TYR A 120 -19.69 -6.41 0.22
C TYR A 120 -18.86 -6.70 1.47
N LEU A 121 -18.96 -5.85 2.49
CA LEU A 121 -18.24 -5.98 3.76
C LEU A 121 -18.50 -7.35 4.43
N LYS A 122 -19.73 -7.82 4.43
CA LYS A 122 -20.10 -9.11 5.07
C LYS A 122 -19.79 -10.34 4.23
N ARG A 123 -19.80 -10.19 2.91
CA ARG A 123 -19.72 -11.35 2.00
C ARG A 123 -18.38 -11.51 1.32
N ILE A 124 -17.69 -10.43 1.00
CA ILE A 124 -16.47 -10.44 0.17
C ILE A 124 -15.24 -10.01 0.97
N SER A 125 -15.35 -8.98 1.83
CA SER A 125 -14.21 -8.41 2.54
C SER A 125 -13.43 -9.44 3.36
N ILE A 126 -14.11 -10.40 4.00
CA ILE A 126 -13.44 -11.44 4.79
C ILE A 126 -12.54 -12.29 3.89
N TYR A 127 -13.04 -12.72 2.74
CA TYR A 127 -12.26 -13.52 1.79
C TYR A 127 -11.11 -12.71 1.17
N ALA A 128 -11.35 -11.43 0.89
CA ALA A 128 -10.33 -10.53 0.37
C ALA A 128 -9.19 -10.34 1.39
N VAL A 129 -9.51 -10.11 2.67
CA VAL A 129 -8.50 -9.99 3.75
C VAL A 129 -7.74 -11.30 3.94
N VAL A 130 -8.44 -12.44 3.95
CA VAL A 130 -7.79 -13.76 4.04
C VAL A 130 -6.85 -13.97 2.85
N GLY A 131 -7.31 -13.69 1.62
CA GLY A 131 -6.48 -13.77 0.42
C GLY A 131 -5.28 -12.85 0.46
N TYR A 132 -5.44 -11.63 0.98
CA TYR A 132 -4.36 -10.67 1.18
C TYR A 132 -3.24 -11.23 2.06
N PHE A 133 -3.58 -11.79 3.24
CA PHE A 133 -2.58 -12.35 4.14
C PHE A 133 -1.95 -13.63 3.59
N PHE A 134 -2.73 -14.53 2.99
CA PHE A 134 -2.19 -15.74 2.37
C PHE A 134 -1.24 -15.43 1.21
N GLY A 135 -1.57 -14.45 0.38
CA GLY A 135 -0.69 -14.02 -0.70
C GLY A 135 0.59 -13.36 -0.17
N ALA A 136 0.50 -12.56 0.91
CA ALA A 136 1.69 -11.99 1.56
C ALA A 136 2.60 -13.11 2.10
N VAL A 137 2.04 -14.11 2.78
CA VAL A 137 2.79 -15.27 3.26
C VAL A 137 3.42 -16.04 2.09
N ALA A 138 2.69 -16.26 1.01
CA ALA A 138 3.21 -16.92 -0.19
C ALA A 138 4.37 -16.13 -0.80
N TYR A 139 4.27 -14.80 -0.88
CA TYR A 139 5.34 -13.93 -1.35
C TYR A 139 6.60 -14.06 -0.47
N ILE A 140 6.45 -13.97 0.85
CA ILE A 140 7.55 -14.10 1.82
C ILE A 140 8.24 -15.47 1.68
N ILE A 141 7.46 -16.55 1.58
CA ILE A 141 8.02 -17.90 1.39
C ILE A 141 8.77 -17.99 0.07
N GLN A 142 8.20 -17.46 -1.01
CA GLN A 142 8.84 -17.47 -2.33
C GLN A 142 10.17 -16.72 -2.31
N THR A 143 10.20 -15.53 -1.71
CA THR A 143 11.44 -14.72 -1.61
C THR A 143 12.51 -15.47 -0.83
N ASN A 144 12.18 -16.08 0.30
CA ASN A 144 13.11 -16.85 1.12
C ASN A 144 13.60 -18.17 0.46
N LEU A 145 12.87 -18.71 -0.53
CA LEU A 145 13.28 -19.91 -1.25
C LEU A 145 14.20 -19.61 -2.45
N ILE A 146 14.12 -18.39 -2.99
CA ILE A 146 14.86 -17.98 -4.20
C ILE A 146 16.13 -17.20 -3.82
N SER A 147 16.14 -16.60 -2.64
CA SER A 147 17.31 -15.93 -2.04
C SER A 147 18.31 -16.96 -1.50
#